data_25025356402cec0e4348ad69b69031d7
#
_entry.id   25025356402cec0e4348ad69b69031d7
#
_cell.length_a   1.000
_cell.length_b   1.000
_cell.length_c   1.000
_cell.angle_alpha   90.00
_cell.angle_beta   90.00
_cell.angle_gamma   90.00
#
_symmetry.space_group_name_H-M   'P 1'
#
loop_
_entity.id
_entity.type
_entity.pdbx_description
1 polymer ?
#
loop_
_entity_poly.entity_id
_entity_poly.type
_entity_poly.pdbx_seq_one_letter_code
_entity_poly.pdbx_strand_id
1 'polypeptide(L)'
;IFGNYTTELSLKDAMEKGVVARANVYRIETNIDLSHVRFNGKDYVNADLEKSVRVTSRNELIVNVLKDYFTEGDAGKRQGIIFCINKAHTKEMARLLNTAGISAQDYSGDTKHPEKVMQEFKEHKIRFLCACDMISEGWDYPELGILVMARPTLSKVLYLQQIGRGLRRTSIKKNVFVIDVVDEYGAMVRPCSMHAIF
;
A
#
# COMPACT_ATOMS: atom_id res chain seq x y z
N ILE A 1 14.60 19.99 20.14
CA ILE A 1 15.98 20.14 20.57
C ILE A 1 16.61 18.76 20.57
N PHE A 2 16.87 18.23 19.39
CA PHE A 2 17.60 16.98 19.24
C PHE A 2 19.01 17.37 18.78
N GLY A 3 20.02 16.89 19.51
CA GLY A 3 21.43 17.08 19.15
C GLY A 3 21.81 16.38 17.85
N ASN A 4 23.07 16.42 17.47
CA ASN A 4 23.58 15.73 16.30
C ASN A 4 23.27 14.24 16.37
N TYR A 5 22.90 13.64 15.22
CA TYR A 5 22.72 12.20 15.11
C TYR A 5 24.00 11.48 15.52
N THR A 6 23.88 10.54 16.44
CA THR A 6 25.01 9.68 16.84
C THR A 6 25.13 8.45 15.98
N THR A 7 24.04 8.07 15.32
CA THR A 7 23.99 6.89 14.44
C THR A 7 22.92 7.09 13.36
N GLU A 8 23.26 6.80 12.12
CA GLU A 8 22.32 6.72 10.98
C GLU A 8 22.25 5.28 10.51
N LEU A 9 21.03 4.78 10.32
CA LEU A 9 20.78 3.43 9.81
C LEU A 9 19.85 3.55 8.60
N SER A 10 20.35 3.19 7.40
CA SER A 10 19.51 3.16 6.22
C SER A 10 18.43 2.07 6.34
N LEU A 11 17.33 2.21 5.61
CA LEU A 11 16.27 1.19 5.61
C LEU A 11 16.81 -0.16 5.10
N LYS A 12 17.72 -0.15 4.12
CA LYS A 12 18.39 -1.34 3.61
C LYS A 12 19.20 -2.03 4.71
N ASP A 13 20.05 -1.30 5.39
CA ASP A 13 20.86 -1.85 6.50
C ASP A 13 19.98 -2.38 7.63
N ALA A 14 18.85 -1.70 7.92
CA ALA A 14 17.89 -2.14 8.93
C ALA A 14 17.26 -3.48 8.57
N MET A 15 16.94 -3.70 7.27
CA MET A 15 16.46 -4.99 6.77
C MET A 15 17.54 -6.08 6.83
N GLU A 16 18.78 -5.77 6.41
CA GLU A 16 19.91 -6.71 6.42
C GLU A 16 20.27 -7.13 7.84
N LYS A 17 20.29 -6.18 8.77
CA LYS A 17 20.53 -6.44 10.21
C LYS A 17 19.33 -7.08 10.92
N GLY A 18 18.20 -7.22 10.24
CA GLY A 18 16.98 -7.81 10.79
C GLY A 18 16.32 -6.97 11.89
N VAL A 19 16.56 -5.68 11.91
CA VAL A 19 15.88 -4.72 12.81
C VAL A 19 14.43 -4.55 12.39
N VAL A 20 14.16 -4.58 11.07
CA VAL A 20 12.83 -4.57 10.47
C VAL A 20 12.63 -5.81 9.60
N ALA A 21 11.38 -6.08 9.22
CA ALA A 21 11.04 -7.16 8.30
C ALA A 21 11.63 -6.88 6.91
N ARG A 22 12.09 -7.93 6.22
CA ARG A 22 12.57 -7.83 4.84
C ARG A 22 11.40 -7.57 3.90
N ALA A 23 11.56 -6.65 2.95
CA ALA A 23 10.59 -6.44 1.90
C ALA A 23 10.87 -7.35 0.70
N ASN A 24 9.89 -8.18 0.34
CA ASN A 24 9.84 -8.88 -0.94
C ASN A 24 9.05 -7.99 -1.89
N VAL A 25 9.74 -7.37 -2.85
CA VAL A 25 9.16 -6.31 -3.69
C VAL A 25 8.71 -6.90 -5.02
N TYR A 26 7.46 -6.65 -5.38
CA TYR A 26 6.84 -6.97 -6.65
C TYR A 26 6.42 -5.69 -7.34
N ARG A 27 6.48 -5.67 -8.66
CA ARG A 27 6.10 -4.52 -9.46
C ARG A 27 5.00 -4.91 -10.43
N ILE A 28 3.92 -4.15 -10.42
CA ILE A 28 2.85 -4.20 -11.42
C ILE A 28 3.02 -2.97 -12.30
N GLU A 29 3.35 -3.16 -13.56
CA GLU A 29 3.41 -2.08 -14.53
C GLU A 29 2.07 -1.90 -15.21
N THR A 30 1.63 -0.66 -15.33
CA THR A 30 0.40 -0.29 -16.03
C THR A 30 0.73 0.68 -17.16
N ASN A 31 -0.21 0.82 -18.09
CA ASN A 31 -0.13 1.79 -19.20
C ASN A 31 -0.89 3.09 -18.92
N ILE A 32 -1.14 3.40 -17.66
CA ILE A 32 -1.80 4.64 -17.27
C ILE A 32 -0.79 5.78 -17.29
N ASP A 33 -1.06 6.78 -18.12
CA ASP A 33 -0.22 7.96 -18.24
C ASP A 33 -0.54 9.00 -17.17
N LEU A 34 0.45 9.32 -16.33
CA LEU A 34 0.37 10.33 -15.28
C LEU A 34 1.03 11.67 -15.68
N SER A 35 1.54 11.79 -16.91
CA SER A 35 2.29 12.98 -17.34
C SER A 35 1.48 14.28 -17.29
N HIS A 36 0.16 14.19 -17.34
CA HIS A 36 -0.77 15.32 -17.29
C HIS A 36 -1.32 15.61 -15.87
N VAL A 37 -0.96 14.79 -14.88
CA VAL A 37 -1.42 14.98 -13.49
C VAL A 37 -0.63 16.10 -12.83
N ARG A 38 -1.31 17.15 -12.37
CA ARG A 38 -0.66 18.32 -11.76
C ARG A 38 0.02 17.96 -10.44
N PHE A 39 1.14 18.67 -10.22
CA PHE A 39 1.91 18.63 -8.98
C PHE A 39 1.61 19.89 -8.14
N ASN A 40 1.36 19.73 -6.84
CA ASN A 40 1.00 20.82 -5.92
C ASN A 40 2.17 21.32 -5.04
N GLY A 41 3.41 20.96 -5.40
CA GLY A 41 4.62 21.29 -4.63
C GLY A 41 5.01 20.22 -3.60
N LYS A 42 4.13 19.25 -3.30
CA LYS A 42 4.39 18.15 -2.33
C LYS A 42 4.05 16.78 -2.89
N ASP A 43 2.96 16.67 -3.64
CA ASP A 43 2.47 15.44 -4.23
C ASP A 43 1.56 15.73 -5.43
N TYR A 44 1.02 14.73 -6.06
CA TYR A 44 0.00 14.84 -7.08
C TYR A 44 -1.27 15.53 -6.55
N VAL A 45 -1.94 16.31 -7.39
CA VAL A 45 -3.28 16.83 -7.11
C VAL A 45 -4.27 15.66 -7.13
N ASN A 46 -4.87 15.33 -5.98
CA ASN A 46 -5.73 14.16 -5.82
C ASN A 46 -6.87 14.06 -6.85
N ALA A 47 -7.51 15.18 -7.19
CA ALA A 47 -8.61 15.20 -8.14
C ALA A 47 -8.19 14.83 -9.57
N ASP A 48 -6.97 15.20 -9.97
CA ASP A 48 -6.43 14.85 -11.28
C ASP A 48 -5.94 13.39 -11.26
N LEU A 49 -5.27 13.00 -10.18
CA LEU A 49 -4.80 11.64 -9.98
C LEU A 49 -5.98 10.64 -9.99
N GLU A 50 -7.10 10.97 -9.33
CA GLU A 50 -8.29 10.13 -9.32
C GLU A 50 -8.80 9.86 -10.74
N LYS A 51 -8.88 10.89 -11.58
CA LYS A 51 -9.35 10.74 -12.97
C LYS A 51 -8.45 9.82 -13.79
N SER A 52 -7.14 9.85 -13.52
CA SER A 52 -6.15 9.08 -14.27
C SER A 52 -6.08 7.63 -13.82
N VAL A 53 -6.08 7.35 -12.52
CA VAL A 53 -5.80 5.99 -12.00
C VAL A 53 -7.05 5.22 -11.59
N ARG A 54 -8.21 5.87 -11.46
CA ARG A 54 -9.47 5.18 -11.18
C ARG A 54 -10.07 4.57 -12.45
N VAL A 55 -9.23 3.89 -13.21
CA VAL A 55 -9.60 3.19 -14.44
C VAL A 55 -9.86 1.73 -14.10
N THR A 56 -11.01 1.22 -14.52
CA THR A 56 -11.46 -0.15 -14.21
C THR A 56 -10.42 -1.19 -14.57
N SER A 57 -9.82 -1.11 -15.76
CA SER A 57 -8.79 -2.07 -16.21
C SER A 57 -7.53 -2.07 -15.33
N ARG A 58 -7.11 -0.91 -14.79
CA ARG A 58 -5.99 -0.82 -13.85
C ARG A 58 -6.31 -1.53 -12.54
N ASN A 59 -7.50 -1.28 -12.00
CA ASN A 59 -7.92 -1.90 -10.74
C ASN A 59 -8.13 -3.41 -10.90
N GLU A 60 -8.70 -3.84 -12.01
CA GLU A 60 -8.83 -5.26 -12.35
C GLU A 60 -7.47 -5.95 -12.51
N LEU A 61 -6.48 -5.30 -13.11
CA LEU A 61 -5.12 -5.82 -13.19
C LEU A 61 -4.54 -6.08 -11.80
N ILE A 62 -4.68 -5.12 -10.86
CA ILE A 62 -4.22 -5.29 -9.47
C ILE A 62 -4.92 -6.50 -8.83
N VAL A 63 -6.24 -6.59 -8.98
CA VAL A 63 -7.03 -7.69 -8.39
C VAL A 63 -6.64 -9.04 -8.98
N ASN A 64 -6.43 -9.12 -10.31
CA ASN A 64 -6.01 -10.35 -10.98
C ASN A 64 -4.63 -10.80 -10.51
N VAL A 65 -3.66 -9.88 -10.39
CA VAL A 65 -2.34 -10.20 -9.83
C VAL A 65 -2.44 -10.72 -8.40
N LEU A 66 -3.29 -10.09 -7.57
CA LEU A 66 -3.50 -10.56 -6.20
C LEU A 66 -4.14 -11.96 -6.17
N LYS A 67 -5.09 -12.21 -7.05
CA LYS A 67 -5.77 -13.50 -7.17
C LYS A 67 -4.81 -14.58 -7.63
N ASP A 68 -4.02 -14.32 -8.67
CA ASP A 68 -3.20 -15.34 -9.32
C ASP A 68 -1.93 -15.69 -8.53
N TYR A 69 -1.34 -14.71 -7.84
CA TYR A 69 -0.02 -14.88 -7.22
C TYR A 69 -0.02 -14.78 -5.69
N PHE A 70 -1.08 -14.28 -5.08
CA PHE A 70 -1.10 -14.02 -3.63
C PHE A 70 -2.23 -14.72 -2.88
N THR A 71 -2.92 -15.68 -3.48
CA THR A 71 -4.00 -16.45 -2.82
C THR A 71 -3.54 -17.79 -2.26
N GLU A 72 -2.37 -18.25 -2.64
CA GLU A 72 -1.83 -19.55 -2.24
C GLU A 72 -0.54 -19.43 -1.42
N GLY A 73 -0.12 -20.53 -0.83
CA GLY A 73 1.12 -20.65 -0.07
C GLY A 73 1.20 -19.71 1.13
N ASP A 74 2.39 -19.17 1.38
CA ASP A 74 2.62 -18.23 2.49
C ASP A 74 1.88 -16.90 2.27
N ALA A 75 1.86 -16.39 1.04
CA ALA A 75 1.13 -15.18 0.70
C ALA A 75 -0.38 -15.32 0.94
N GLY A 76 -0.95 -16.48 0.63
CA GLY A 76 -2.38 -16.75 0.81
C GLY A 76 -2.87 -16.67 2.26
N LYS A 77 -1.97 -16.90 3.21
CA LYS A 77 -2.27 -16.84 4.65
C LYS A 77 -2.15 -15.42 5.23
N ARG A 78 -1.64 -14.47 4.46
CA ARG A 78 -1.33 -13.12 4.95
C ARG A 78 -2.44 -12.14 4.65
N GLN A 79 -2.61 -11.21 5.57
CA GLN A 79 -3.50 -10.08 5.43
C GLN A 79 -2.74 -8.88 4.87
N GLY A 80 -3.46 -8.02 4.17
CA GLY A 80 -2.87 -6.90 3.48
C GLY A 80 -3.66 -5.60 3.57
N ILE A 81 -2.97 -4.52 3.19
CA ILE A 81 -3.57 -3.20 2.97
C ILE A 81 -3.32 -2.80 1.53
N ILE A 82 -4.35 -2.25 0.91
CA ILE A 82 -4.27 -1.57 -0.37
C ILE A 82 -4.41 -0.08 -0.13
N PHE A 83 -3.34 0.68 -0.37
CA PHE A 83 -3.37 2.13 -0.25
C PHE A 83 -4.02 2.75 -1.48
N CYS A 84 -5.20 3.28 -1.29
CA CYS A 84 -6.05 3.88 -2.31
C CYS A 84 -5.92 5.42 -2.31
N ILE A 85 -6.37 6.06 -3.40
CA ILE A 85 -6.26 7.52 -3.57
C ILE A 85 -7.25 8.25 -2.68
N ASN A 86 -8.48 7.75 -2.62
CA ASN A 86 -9.60 8.36 -1.91
C ASN A 86 -10.66 7.32 -1.52
N LYS A 87 -11.71 7.78 -0.85
CA LYS A 87 -12.82 6.96 -0.37
C LYS A 87 -13.58 6.23 -1.48
N ALA A 88 -13.73 6.83 -2.65
CA ALA A 88 -14.40 6.19 -3.78
C ALA A 88 -13.56 5.02 -4.34
N HIS A 89 -12.24 5.20 -4.41
CA HIS A 89 -11.32 4.16 -4.82
C HIS A 89 -11.26 3.00 -3.81
N THR A 90 -11.33 3.27 -2.48
CA THR A 90 -11.35 2.21 -1.48
C THR A 90 -12.57 1.30 -1.65
N LYS A 91 -13.74 1.88 -1.87
CA LYS A 91 -15.00 1.14 -2.08
C LYS A 91 -14.95 0.29 -3.35
N GLU A 92 -14.44 0.87 -4.44
CA GLU A 92 -14.32 0.17 -5.70
C GLU A 92 -13.34 -1.02 -5.62
N MET A 93 -12.16 -0.81 -5.04
CA MET A 93 -11.18 -1.89 -4.85
C MET A 93 -11.74 -3.01 -3.96
N ALA A 94 -12.39 -2.68 -2.85
CA ALA A 94 -13.02 -3.68 -1.99
C ALA A 94 -14.11 -4.47 -2.74
N ARG A 95 -14.94 -3.80 -3.55
CA ARG A 95 -15.95 -4.47 -4.39
C ARG A 95 -15.33 -5.43 -5.39
N LEU A 96 -14.29 -5.00 -6.11
CA LEU A 96 -13.61 -5.84 -7.11
C LEU A 96 -12.95 -7.06 -6.48
N LEU A 97 -12.28 -6.90 -5.34
CA LEU A 97 -11.69 -8.00 -4.59
C LEU A 97 -12.73 -9.02 -4.14
N ASN A 98 -13.84 -8.56 -3.55
CA ASN A 98 -14.94 -9.44 -3.14
C ASN A 98 -15.56 -10.18 -4.32
N THR A 99 -15.72 -9.51 -5.48
CA THR A 99 -16.18 -10.15 -6.72
C THR A 99 -15.22 -11.24 -7.20
N ALA A 100 -13.92 -11.05 -6.97
CA ALA A 100 -12.88 -12.02 -7.29
C ALA A 100 -12.72 -13.16 -6.24
N GLY A 101 -13.54 -13.15 -5.17
CA GLY A 101 -13.50 -14.14 -4.09
C GLY A 101 -12.45 -13.85 -3.02
N ILE A 102 -11.89 -12.64 -2.98
CA ILE A 102 -10.92 -12.21 -1.97
C ILE A 102 -11.64 -11.29 -0.98
N SER A 103 -11.78 -11.71 0.29
CA SER A 103 -12.50 -10.91 1.29
C SER A 103 -11.81 -9.58 1.55
N ALA A 104 -12.52 -8.48 1.33
CA ALA A 104 -11.99 -7.13 1.48
C ALA A 104 -13.05 -6.15 1.99
N GLN A 105 -12.60 -5.13 2.70
CA GLN A 105 -13.45 -4.06 3.22
C GLN A 105 -12.78 -2.71 2.95
N ASP A 106 -13.59 -1.70 2.62
CA ASP A 106 -13.13 -0.32 2.59
C ASP A 106 -12.91 0.20 4.02
N TYR A 107 -11.81 0.92 4.20
CA TYR A 107 -11.43 1.52 5.47
C TYR A 107 -11.02 2.98 5.27
N SER A 108 -11.94 3.87 5.58
CA SER A 108 -11.81 5.31 5.35
C SER A 108 -12.58 6.10 6.40
N GLY A 109 -12.50 7.42 6.37
CA GLY A 109 -13.25 8.28 7.29
C GLY A 109 -14.78 8.11 7.23
N ASP A 110 -15.30 7.44 6.20
CA ASP A 110 -16.76 7.14 6.08
C ASP A 110 -17.11 5.71 6.54
N THR A 111 -16.12 4.92 6.97
CA THR A 111 -16.36 3.54 7.41
C THR A 111 -17.26 3.53 8.63
N LYS A 112 -18.40 2.85 8.51
CA LYS A 112 -19.30 2.61 9.65
C LYS A 112 -18.66 1.57 10.56
N HIS A 113 -18.62 1.87 11.87
CA HIS A 113 -18.05 0.97 12.88
C HIS A 113 -16.61 0.51 12.56
N PRO A 114 -15.63 1.44 12.43
CA PRO A 114 -14.26 1.12 12.07
C PRO A 114 -13.59 0.17 13.06
N GLU A 115 -13.97 0.21 14.33
CA GLU A 115 -13.53 -0.73 15.37
C GLU A 115 -13.96 -2.17 15.09
N LYS A 116 -15.20 -2.38 14.59
CA LYS A 116 -15.70 -3.70 14.20
C LYS A 116 -14.95 -4.24 12.97
N VAL A 117 -14.76 -3.39 11.95
CA VAL A 117 -13.99 -3.76 10.75
C VAL A 117 -12.57 -4.16 11.14
N MET A 118 -11.95 -3.43 12.06
CA MET A 118 -10.61 -3.74 12.55
C MET A 118 -10.57 -5.04 13.34
N GLN A 119 -11.60 -5.31 14.15
CA GLN A 119 -11.72 -6.58 14.86
C GLN A 119 -11.85 -7.75 13.88
N GLU A 120 -12.74 -7.64 12.90
CA GLU A 120 -12.93 -8.67 11.87
C GLU A 120 -11.66 -8.89 11.03
N PHE A 121 -10.88 -7.82 10.78
CA PHE A 121 -9.58 -7.94 10.16
C PHE A 121 -8.61 -8.70 11.05
N LYS A 122 -8.49 -8.37 12.32
CA LYS A 122 -7.63 -9.11 13.28
C LYS A 122 -8.05 -10.58 13.47
N GLU A 123 -9.31 -10.87 13.31
CA GLU A 123 -9.87 -12.24 13.36
C GLU A 123 -9.73 -13.00 12.04
N HIS A 124 -9.01 -12.47 11.05
CA HIS A 124 -8.81 -13.04 9.72
C HIS A 124 -10.09 -13.27 8.89
N LYS A 125 -11.21 -12.61 9.24
CA LYS A 125 -12.45 -12.62 8.46
C LYS A 125 -12.36 -11.73 7.22
N ILE A 126 -11.59 -10.67 7.32
CA ILE A 126 -11.24 -9.76 6.22
C ILE A 126 -9.78 -9.96 5.88
N ARG A 127 -9.48 -10.17 4.62
CA ARG A 127 -8.11 -10.38 4.16
C ARG A 127 -7.42 -9.08 3.74
N PHE A 128 -8.13 -8.19 3.07
CA PHE A 128 -7.59 -6.89 2.65
C PHE A 128 -8.42 -5.73 3.18
N LEU A 129 -7.74 -4.73 3.72
CA LEU A 129 -8.30 -3.41 3.93
C LEU A 129 -7.91 -2.50 2.76
N CYS A 130 -8.91 -1.95 2.07
CA CYS A 130 -8.70 -0.92 1.07
C CYS A 130 -8.80 0.43 1.78
N ALA A 131 -7.69 1.15 1.91
CA ALA A 131 -7.60 2.29 2.81
C ALA A 131 -7.08 3.55 2.14
N CYS A 132 -7.62 4.68 2.56
CA CYS A 132 -7.07 6.01 2.30
C CYS A 132 -7.10 6.83 3.60
N ASP A 133 -6.05 7.62 3.82
CA ASP A 133 -5.89 8.60 4.92
C ASP A 133 -6.00 8.08 6.37
N MET A 134 -6.92 7.16 6.68
CA MET A 134 -7.22 6.67 8.04
C MET A 134 -6.15 5.77 8.68
N ILE A 135 -5.22 5.22 7.90
CA ILE A 135 -4.15 4.35 8.44
C ILE A 135 -2.92 5.18 8.88
N SER A 136 -3.05 6.51 8.94
CA SER A 136 -1.95 7.42 9.25
C SER A 136 -1.60 7.53 10.74
N GLU A 137 -2.58 7.47 11.65
CA GLU A 137 -2.34 7.67 13.08
C GLU A 137 -2.94 6.55 13.95
N GLY A 138 -2.15 6.05 14.90
CA GLY A 138 -2.61 5.11 15.94
C GLY A 138 -2.90 3.68 15.49
N TRP A 139 -2.84 3.37 14.19
CA TRP A 139 -3.09 2.02 13.69
C TRP A 139 -1.85 1.14 13.86
N ASP A 140 -1.98 0.07 14.62
CA ASP A 140 -0.91 -0.90 14.88
C ASP A 140 -1.40 -2.33 14.63
N TYR A 141 -0.86 -2.95 13.58
CA TYR A 141 -1.04 -4.36 13.26
C TYR A 141 0.29 -4.95 12.77
N PRO A 142 1.15 -5.42 13.69
CA PRO A 142 2.49 -5.91 13.34
C PRO A 142 2.51 -7.11 12.40
N GLU A 143 1.43 -7.90 12.36
CA GLU A 143 1.31 -9.09 11.50
C GLU A 143 0.98 -8.79 10.05
N LEU A 144 0.78 -7.51 9.70
CA LEU A 144 0.51 -7.07 8.34
C LEU A 144 1.58 -7.60 7.36
N GLY A 145 1.16 -8.46 6.44
CA GLY A 145 2.08 -9.21 5.59
C GLY A 145 2.11 -8.80 4.12
N ILE A 146 1.12 -8.01 3.65
CA ILE A 146 1.03 -7.54 2.26
C ILE A 146 0.70 -6.06 2.22
N LEU A 147 1.46 -5.29 1.44
CA LEU A 147 1.21 -3.88 1.15
C LEU A 147 1.06 -3.71 -0.35
N VAL A 148 -0.06 -3.14 -0.80
CA VAL A 148 -0.28 -2.80 -2.20
C VAL A 148 -0.31 -1.28 -2.33
N MET A 149 0.66 -0.74 -3.05
CA MET A 149 0.82 0.70 -3.27
C MET A 149 0.02 1.12 -4.51
N ALA A 150 -1.31 1.09 -4.41
CA ALA A 150 -2.20 1.40 -5.53
C ALA A 150 -2.37 2.91 -5.78
N ARG A 151 -1.92 3.76 -4.84
CA ARG A 151 -1.85 5.21 -4.98
C ARG A 151 -0.45 5.64 -5.40
N PRO A 152 -0.23 6.14 -6.62
CA PRO A 152 1.01 6.83 -6.97
C PRO A 152 1.24 8.05 -6.08
N THR A 153 2.47 8.28 -5.65
CA THR A 153 2.83 9.46 -4.84
C THR A 153 4.24 9.94 -5.18
N LEU A 154 4.46 11.24 -5.14
CA LEU A 154 5.77 11.89 -5.22
C LEU A 154 6.34 12.17 -3.82
N SER A 155 5.51 12.02 -2.78
CA SER A 155 5.90 12.24 -1.39
C SER A 155 6.63 11.02 -0.82
N LYS A 156 7.96 11.11 -0.74
CA LYS A 156 8.79 10.07 -0.09
C LYS A 156 8.37 9.82 1.36
N VAL A 157 7.96 10.87 2.07
CA VAL A 157 7.51 10.77 3.47
C VAL A 157 6.24 9.91 3.55
N LEU A 158 5.24 10.22 2.73
CA LEU A 158 3.99 9.44 2.68
C LEU A 158 4.26 7.98 2.33
N TYR A 159 5.06 7.74 1.28
CA TYR A 159 5.41 6.40 0.84
C TYR A 159 6.10 5.59 1.95
N LEU A 160 7.11 6.18 2.61
CA LEU A 160 7.82 5.52 3.72
C LEU A 160 6.93 5.27 4.94
N GLN A 161 6.00 6.17 5.25
CA GLN A 161 5.01 5.96 6.32
C GLN A 161 4.09 4.76 6.01
N GLN A 162 3.64 4.63 4.78
CA GLN A 162 2.81 3.51 4.33
C GLN A 162 3.58 2.18 4.41
N ILE A 163 4.80 2.13 3.89
CA ILE A 163 5.65 0.93 3.96
C ILE A 163 5.99 0.58 5.41
N GLY A 164 6.30 1.56 6.23
CA GLY A 164 6.64 1.38 7.64
C GLY A 164 5.60 0.58 8.43
N ARG A 165 4.33 0.60 8.00
CA ARG A 165 3.26 -0.21 8.61
C ARG A 165 3.52 -1.71 8.48
N GLY A 166 4.05 -2.14 7.34
CA GLY A 166 4.37 -3.55 7.11
C GLY A 166 5.77 -3.97 7.53
N LEU A 167 6.68 -3.03 7.75
CA LEU A 167 8.07 -3.35 8.08
C LEU A 167 8.30 -3.76 9.55
N ARG A 168 7.29 -3.68 10.41
CA ARG A 168 7.41 -4.16 11.78
C ARG A 168 7.69 -5.66 11.78
N ARG A 169 8.78 -6.04 12.43
CA ARG A 169 9.17 -7.44 12.60
C ARG A 169 8.54 -8.00 13.86
N THR A 170 8.07 -9.24 13.79
CA THR A 170 7.63 -10.01 14.97
C THR A 170 8.44 -11.31 15.05
N SER A 171 8.21 -12.10 16.09
CA SER A 171 8.80 -13.46 16.20
C SER A 171 8.37 -14.36 15.01
N ILE A 172 7.17 -14.16 14.48
CA ILE A 172 6.58 -14.97 13.41
C ILE A 172 6.85 -14.34 12.04
N LYS A 173 6.59 -13.02 11.90
CA LYS A 173 6.73 -12.29 10.64
C LYS A 173 8.15 -11.76 10.46
N LYS A 174 8.89 -12.30 9.50
CA LYS A 174 10.26 -11.89 9.13
C LYS A 174 10.33 -11.11 7.82
N ASN A 175 9.29 -11.18 7.00
CA ASN A 175 9.20 -10.49 5.70
C ASN A 175 7.80 -9.92 5.48
N VAL A 176 7.70 -8.99 4.53
CA VAL A 176 6.47 -8.39 4.03
C VAL A 176 6.52 -8.37 2.51
N PHE A 177 5.40 -8.62 1.85
CA PHE A 177 5.25 -8.43 0.41
C PHE A 177 4.85 -6.99 0.14
N VAL A 178 5.65 -6.28 -0.66
CA VAL A 178 5.36 -4.92 -1.11
C VAL A 178 5.09 -4.98 -2.61
N ILE A 179 3.90 -4.60 -3.01
CA ILE A 179 3.45 -4.61 -4.39
C ILE A 179 3.32 -3.16 -4.84
N ASP A 180 4.32 -2.69 -5.60
CA ASP A 180 4.31 -1.37 -6.21
C ASP A 180 3.52 -1.39 -7.52
N VAL A 181 2.48 -0.56 -7.61
CA VAL A 181 1.77 -0.33 -8.86
C VAL A 181 2.39 0.89 -9.53
N VAL A 182 3.05 0.68 -10.65
CA VAL A 182 3.83 1.69 -11.36
C VAL A 182 3.15 2.04 -12.66
N ASP A 183 2.70 3.28 -12.74
CA ASP A 183 2.06 3.88 -13.91
C ASP A 183 3.11 4.64 -14.76
N GLU A 184 2.80 4.96 -16.01
CA GLU A 184 3.65 5.77 -16.87
C GLU A 184 3.64 7.23 -16.41
N TYR A 185 4.80 7.86 -16.36
CA TYR A 185 4.96 9.26 -15.88
C TYR A 185 5.71 10.16 -16.87
N GLY A 186 6.07 9.64 -18.05
CA GLY A 186 6.78 10.38 -19.10
C GLY A 186 8.08 11.04 -18.63
N ALA A 187 8.25 12.31 -18.96
CA ALA A 187 9.40 13.11 -18.52
C ALA A 187 9.24 13.71 -17.11
N MET A 188 8.15 13.43 -16.42
CA MET A 188 7.87 13.93 -15.07
C MET A 188 8.75 13.27 -14.01
N VAL A 189 8.71 13.79 -12.79
CA VAL A 189 9.38 13.18 -11.65
C VAL A 189 8.80 11.79 -11.39
N ARG A 190 9.68 10.82 -11.28
CA ARG A 190 9.31 9.42 -11.04
C ARG A 190 8.56 9.27 -9.71
N PRO A 191 7.38 8.64 -9.69
CA PRO A 191 6.68 8.30 -8.46
C PRO A 191 7.55 7.44 -7.53
N CYS A 192 7.31 7.56 -6.24
CA CYS A 192 8.00 6.76 -5.24
C CYS A 192 7.67 5.27 -5.41
N SER A 193 8.69 4.45 -5.35
CA SER A 193 8.59 2.98 -5.32
C SER A 193 9.78 2.42 -4.55
N MET A 194 9.71 1.18 -4.10
CA MET A 194 10.85 0.53 -3.44
C MET A 194 12.08 0.51 -4.35
N HIS A 195 11.91 0.25 -5.65
CA HIS A 195 13.00 0.26 -6.64
C HIS A 195 13.59 1.65 -6.88
N ALA A 196 12.91 2.73 -6.50
CA ALA A 196 13.42 4.09 -6.61
C ALA A 196 14.08 4.58 -5.32
N ILE A 197 13.85 3.89 -4.20
CA ILE A 197 14.41 4.23 -2.88
C ILE A 197 15.70 3.45 -2.60
N PHE A 198 15.85 2.28 -3.16
CA PHE A 198 17.00 1.39 -3.11
C PHE A 198 17.66 1.27 -4.47
#